data_d210d89a080f30179a59e77321409cbf
#
_entry.id   d210d89a080f30179a59e77321409cbf
#
_cell.length_a   1.000
_cell.length_b   1.000
_cell.length_c   1.000
_cell.angle_alpha   90.00
_cell.angle_beta   90.00
_cell.angle_gamma   90.00
#
_symmetry.space_group_name_H-M   'P 1'
#
loop_
_entity.id
_entity.type
_entity.pdbx_description
1 polymer ?
#
loop_
_entity_poly.entity_id
_entity_poly.type
_entity_poly.pdbx_seq_one_letter_code
_entity_poly.pdbx_strand_id
1 'polypeptide(L)'
;MPNFDPLTYRYSSRRNVVYAKNGVCCTSVPLGAQVGLDVLKNGGNAVDAAVAMAGAMPLLEPTGNGLGSDCFALVWIEKEKKLYGLNASGVAPIALSADEVRAKGFSEVPEEGWIPTMVPGAPAGWAALNARFGTKPLSELFAPAISYAENGYAVPVNVGKLWARDSKRIARVMVQDPAPYEYWWKSFMKPDGSPYRAGDVFRFPAYADTMRSLVETNCESYYRGELMERIVAHSRATGGYFCEDDFKNYHPEWVEPITQDYRGYTVCEIPPNGHGITVLMALGMLNGLTLPEKREDADYYHKVMEAIKLAFADTKTYVADPRYMKTKVSELLSPDYLAARRALITDKALEPKAGDPHCGGTIYLCTADAEGNMVSLIQSNYCGFGAGIAIPGTGISLQDRGANFSLDPKSDNYLEGGKKSYHTIIPGFLLKDGEAVGPFGVMGAFMQPQGQVEVLTSTIDYAMNPQEALDAPRIQWIGGKKLQIEREAGEAIAEQLRAMGHEVEIVDDRTAMGRGEIIRKCENGVYAAGTEPRCDGTVASW
;
A
#
# COMPACT_ATOMS: atom_id res chain seq x y z
N MET A 1 -3.39 -20.93 -26.93
CA MET A 1 -3.31 -20.74 -25.48
C MET A 1 -3.22 -22.11 -24.83
N PRO A 2 -2.52 -22.25 -23.68
CA PRO A 2 -2.50 -23.52 -22.96
C PRO A 2 -3.93 -23.97 -22.63
N ASN A 3 -4.17 -25.26 -22.68
CA ASN A 3 -5.50 -25.85 -22.45
C ASN A 3 -5.73 -26.09 -20.93
N PHE A 4 -5.52 -25.07 -20.10
CA PHE A 4 -5.76 -25.12 -18.65
C PHE A 4 -6.27 -23.76 -18.14
N ASP A 5 -7.04 -23.79 -17.05
CA ASP A 5 -7.47 -22.61 -16.31
C ASP A 5 -6.41 -22.24 -15.25
N PRO A 6 -5.75 -21.07 -15.33
CA PRO A 6 -4.70 -20.65 -14.40
C PRO A 6 -5.24 -20.31 -12.98
N LEU A 7 -6.54 -20.22 -12.79
CA LEU A 7 -7.17 -19.94 -11.49
C LEU A 7 -7.67 -21.21 -10.77
N THR A 8 -7.64 -22.38 -11.44
CA THR A 8 -8.14 -23.64 -10.87
C THR A 8 -6.98 -24.55 -10.43
N TYR A 9 -6.93 -24.82 -9.14
CA TYR A 9 -5.96 -25.71 -8.50
C TYR A 9 -6.67 -26.86 -7.80
N ARG A 10 -6.35 -28.09 -8.17
CA ARG A 10 -6.95 -29.30 -7.56
C ARG A 10 -6.35 -29.65 -6.20
N TYR A 11 -5.14 -29.20 -5.93
CA TYR A 11 -4.39 -29.48 -4.71
C TYR A 11 -3.94 -28.18 -4.07
N SER A 12 -4.02 -28.09 -2.73
CA SER A 12 -3.49 -26.95 -1.98
C SER A 12 -1.98 -26.87 -2.13
N SER A 13 -1.48 -25.66 -2.46
CA SER A 13 -0.05 -25.37 -2.46
C SER A 13 0.38 -24.88 -1.07
N ARG A 14 1.53 -25.37 -0.59
CA ARG A 14 2.16 -24.87 0.62
C ARG A 14 3.50 -24.24 0.28
N ARG A 15 3.70 -23.01 0.73
CA ARG A 15 4.98 -22.31 0.66
C ARG A 15 5.76 -22.57 1.95
N ASN A 16 7.08 -22.63 1.86
CA ASN A 16 7.95 -22.65 3.01
C ASN A 16 8.52 -21.25 3.26
N VAL A 17 8.85 -20.96 4.53
CA VAL A 17 9.69 -19.81 4.85
C VAL A 17 11.02 -19.94 4.11
N VAL A 18 11.48 -18.82 3.52
CA VAL A 18 12.73 -18.77 2.74
C VAL A 18 13.83 -18.16 3.60
N TYR A 19 14.97 -18.83 3.65
CA TYR A 19 16.15 -18.32 4.35
C TYR A 19 17.15 -17.74 3.36
N ALA A 20 17.74 -16.57 3.69
CA ALA A 20 18.71 -15.87 2.89
C ALA A 20 19.88 -15.39 3.76
N LYS A 21 21.12 -15.49 3.24
CA LYS A 21 22.30 -15.03 3.97
C LYS A 21 22.79 -13.66 3.53
N ASN A 22 22.79 -13.40 2.22
CA ASN A 22 23.43 -12.22 1.64
C ASN A 22 22.44 -11.13 1.22
N GLY A 23 21.17 -11.49 1.05
CA GLY A 23 20.15 -10.53 0.69
C GLY A 23 18.83 -11.17 0.32
N VAL A 24 17.74 -10.41 0.47
CA VAL A 24 16.39 -10.88 0.20
C VAL A 24 15.49 -9.73 -0.27
N CYS A 25 14.64 -10.01 -1.25
CA CYS A 25 13.66 -9.10 -1.83
C CYS A 25 12.31 -9.78 -1.91
N CYS A 26 11.26 -9.14 -1.43
CA CYS A 26 9.89 -9.66 -1.44
C CYS A 26 8.94 -8.62 -2.05
N THR A 27 8.05 -9.06 -2.92
CA THR A 27 6.92 -8.24 -3.43
C THR A 27 5.88 -9.14 -4.10
N SER A 28 4.74 -8.55 -4.44
CA SER A 28 3.55 -9.19 -5.02
C SER A 28 3.71 -9.78 -6.43
N VAL A 29 4.81 -9.49 -7.15
CA VAL A 29 5.07 -9.98 -8.52
C VAL A 29 6.49 -10.54 -8.62
N PRO A 30 6.69 -11.78 -9.12
CA PRO A 30 7.99 -12.43 -9.17
C PRO A 30 9.09 -11.64 -9.89
N LEU A 31 8.77 -11.02 -11.04
CA LEU A 31 9.73 -10.19 -11.77
C LEU A 31 10.20 -8.97 -10.97
N GLY A 32 9.31 -8.38 -10.14
CA GLY A 32 9.70 -7.28 -9.25
C GLY A 32 10.72 -7.70 -8.20
N ALA A 33 10.51 -8.85 -7.53
CA ALA A 33 11.47 -9.39 -6.57
C ALA A 33 12.81 -9.76 -7.23
N GLN A 34 12.76 -10.29 -8.47
CA GLN A 34 13.94 -10.62 -9.26
C GLN A 34 14.78 -9.36 -9.58
N VAL A 35 14.12 -8.25 -9.95
CA VAL A 35 14.81 -6.97 -10.19
C VAL A 35 15.61 -6.55 -8.96
N GLY A 36 15.01 -6.60 -7.77
CA GLY A 36 15.72 -6.27 -6.53
C GLY A 36 16.89 -7.21 -6.25
N LEU A 37 16.69 -8.51 -6.43
CA LEU A 37 17.75 -9.50 -6.22
C LEU A 37 18.95 -9.30 -7.16
N ASP A 38 18.70 -8.98 -8.43
CA ASP A 38 19.75 -8.71 -9.39
C ASP A 38 20.58 -7.48 -8.99
N VAL A 39 19.93 -6.44 -8.45
CA VAL A 39 20.62 -5.25 -7.91
C VAL A 39 21.52 -5.64 -6.74
N LEU A 40 21.04 -6.43 -5.76
CA LEU A 40 21.85 -6.89 -4.63
C LEU A 40 23.05 -7.73 -5.09
N LYS A 41 22.87 -8.66 -6.03
CA LYS A 41 23.94 -9.50 -6.59
C LYS A 41 24.99 -8.69 -7.35
N ASN A 42 24.60 -7.55 -7.93
CA ASN A 42 25.49 -6.64 -8.65
C ASN A 42 26.09 -5.54 -7.75
N GLY A 43 26.06 -5.73 -6.42
CA GLY A 43 26.71 -4.87 -5.44
C GLY A 43 25.95 -3.60 -5.09
N GLY A 44 24.66 -3.51 -5.38
CA GLY A 44 23.75 -2.52 -4.81
C GLY A 44 23.34 -2.89 -3.38
N ASN A 45 22.88 -1.92 -2.62
CA ASN A 45 22.38 -2.13 -1.27
C ASN A 45 20.84 -2.34 -1.23
N ALA A 46 20.26 -2.51 -0.03
CA ALA A 46 18.82 -2.70 0.16
C ALA A 46 17.99 -1.53 -0.38
N VAL A 47 18.50 -0.29 -0.30
CA VAL A 47 17.80 0.89 -0.83
C VAL A 47 17.82 0.90 -2.36
N ASP A 48 18.95 0.59 -2.98
CA ASP A 48 19.05 0.44 -4.43
C ASP A 48 18.07 -0.62 -4.95
N ALA A 49 18.02 -1.78 -4.27
CA ALA A 49 17.08 -2.85 -4.61
C ALA A 49 15.62 -2.39 -4.50
N ALA A 50 15.26 -1.70 -3.41
CA ALA A 50 13.92 -1.18 -3.21
C ALA A 50 13.52 -0.14 -4.27
N VAL A 51 14.42 0.79 -4.64
CA VAL A 51 14.19 1.80 -5.69
C VAL A 51 14.03 1.15 -7.07
N ALA A 52 14.86 0.15 -7.40
CA ALA A 52 14.74 -0.58 -8.66
C ALA A 52 13.41 -1.34 -8.76
N MET A 53 13.02 -2.03 -7.69
CA MET A 53 11.73 -2.70 -7.60
C MET A 53 10.59 -1.69 -7.72
N ALA A 54 10.63 -0.59 -6.96
CA ALA A 54 9.63 0.47 -6.99
C ALA A 54 9.47 1.08 -8.39
N GLY A 55 10.56 1.26 -9.14
CA GLY A 55 10.52 1.72 -10.52
C GLY A 55 9.98 0.68 -11.52
N ALA A 56 10.04 -0.62 -11.21
CA ALA A 56 9.52 -1.67 -12.10
C ALA A 56 8.04 -1.99 -11.83
N MET A 57 7.59 -1.90 -10.58
CA MET A 57 6.25 -2.31 -10.17
C MET A 57 5.10 -1.55 -10.82
N PRO A 58 5.20 -0.24 -11.18
CA PRO A 58 4.15 0.47 -11.92
C PRO A 58 3.84 -0.14 -13.30
N LEU A 59 4.82 -0.79 -13.91
CA LEU A 59 4.65 -1.54 -15.16
C LEU A 59 4.12 -2.95 -14.88
N LEU A 60 4.70 -3.65 -13.89
CA LEU A 60 4.46 -5.08 -13.61
C LEU A 60 3.11 -5.34 -12.91
N GLU A 61 2.63 -4.40 -12.09
CA GLU A 61 1.33 -4.45 -11.44
C GLU A 61 0.59 -3.10 -11.54
N PRO A 62 0.20 -2.67 -12.75
CA PRO A 62 -0.43 -1.35 -12.96
C PRO A 62 -1.81 -1.23 -12.30
N THR A 63 -2.40 -2.35 -11.87
CA THR A 63 -3.64 -2.39 -11.09
C THR A 63 -3.48 -1.90 -9.66
N GLY A 64 -2.27 -1.89 -9.11
CA GLY A 64 -2.01 -1.48 -7.72
C GLY A 64 -1.33 -0.12 -7.61
N ASN A 65 -0.52 0.23 -8.60
CA ASN A 65 0.32 1.42 -8.60
C ASN A 65 0.63 1.94 -10.01
N GLY A 66 1.28 3.11 -10.11
CA GLY A 66 1.64 3.75 -11.37
C GLY A 66 2.74 4.78 -11.18
N LEU A 67 3.23 5.39 -12.27
CA LEU A 67 4.15 6.53 -12.18
C LEU A 67 3.50 7.77 -11.55
N GLY A 68 2.18 7.78 -11.45
CA GLY A 68 1.39 8.80 -10.75
C GLY A 68 0.96 8.41 -9.34
N SER A 69 1.64 7.45 -8.70
CA SER A 69 1.40 7.00 -7.32
C SER A 69 2.02 7.91 -6.27
N ASP A 70 1.61 7.68 -5.01
CA ASP A 70 2.34 8.09 -3.82
C ASP A 70 3.25 6.96 -3.31
N CYS A 71 4.26 7.31 -2.50
CA CYS A 71 5.22 6.38 -1.93
C CYS A 71 5.55 6.73 -0.48
N PHE A 72 5.55 5.73 0.41
CA PHE A 72 6.10 5.83 1.77
C PHE A 72 7.17 4.78 1.98
N ALA A 73 8.21 5.10 2.76
CA ALA A 73 9.25 4.15 3.11
C ALA A 73 9.72 4.31 4.55
N LEU A 74 10.05 3.17 5.16
CA LEU A 74 10.87 3.08 6.37
C LEU A 74 12.19 2.41 5.99
N VAL A 75 13.31 3.05 6.33
CA VAL A 75 14.66 2.64 5.95
C VAL A 75 15.51 2.49 7.20
N TRP A 76 15.93 1.26 7.50
CA TRP A 76 16.89 0.98 8.54
C TRP A 76 18.31 0.99 7.97
N ILE A 77 19.17 1.79 8.57
CA ILE A 77 20.61 1.85 8.24
C ILE A 77 21.39 1.20 9.39
N GLU A 78 21.87 0.01 9.15
CA GLU A 78 22.53 -0.82 10.16
C GLU A 78 23.74 -0.16 10.80
N LYS A 79 24.58 0.51 10.00
CA LYS A 79 25.76 1.24 10.47
C LYS A 79 25.41 2.36 11.46
N GLU A 80 24.25 2.97 11.30
CA GLU A 80 23.79 4.10 12.11
C GLU A 80 22.88 3.66 13.25
N LYS A 81 22.41 2.40 13.22
CA LYS A 81 21.39 1.87 14.13
C LYS A 81 20.16 2.78 14.20
N LYS A 82 19.74 3.27 13.03
CA LYS A 82 18.65 4.24 12.94
C LYS A 82 17.65 3.87 11.84
N LEU A 83 16.37 4.05 12.18
CA LEU A 83 15.24 3.96 11.28
C LEU A 83 14.84 5.35 10.78
N TYR A 84 14.73 5.52 9.48
CA TYR A 84 14.31 6.76 8.82
C TYR A 84 12.96 6.57 8.14
N GLY A 85 12.10 7.56 8.21
CA GLY A 85 10.82 7.59 7.51
C GLY A 85 10.84 8.56 6.33
N LEU A 86 10.24 8.17 5.21
CA LEU A 86 10.01 9.03 4.05
C LEU A 86 8.51 9.07 3.75
N ASN A 87 7.94 10.27 3.74
CA ASN A 87 6.58 10.55 3.26
C ASN A 87 6.66 11.25 1.91
N ALA A 88 6.40 10.52 0.84
CA ALA A 88 6.27 11.05 -0.51
C ALA A 88 4.80 10.94 -0.96
N SER A 89 3.86 11.50 -0.18
CA SER A 89 2.48 11.75 -0.61
C SER A 89 2.32 13.18 -1.10
N GLY A 90 1.49 13.35 -2.13
CA GLY A 90 1.22 14.65 -2.70
C GLY A 90 0.12 15.43 -1.99
N VAL A 91 -0.18 16.59 -2.56
CA VAL A 91 -1.23 17.51 -2.09
C VAL A 91 -2.34 17.62 -3.14
N ALA A 92 -3.53 18.04 -2.71
CA ALA A 92 -4.61 18.39 -3.62
C ALA A 92 -4.20 19.59 -4.49
N PRO A 93 -4.61 19.66 -5.78
CA PRO A 93 -4.41 20.83 -6.62
C PRO A 93 -4.88 22.10 -5.92
N ILE A 94 -4.10 23.18 -6.01
CA ILE A 94 -4.40 24.47 -5.34
C ILE A 94 -5.77 25.01 -5.74
N ALA A 95 -6.20 24.76 -6.98
CA ALA A 95 -7.47 25.21 -7.52
C ALA A 95 -8.69 24.38 -7.06
N LEU A 96 -8.47 23.23 -6.40
CA LEU A 96 -9.57 22.33 -5.98
C LEU A 96 -10.08 22.69 -4.59
N SER A 97 -11.41 22.77 -4.44
CA SER A 97 -12.07 23.01 -3.15
C SER A 97 -13.28 22.10 -2.96
N ALA A 98 -13.72 21.92 -1.71
CA ALA A 98 -14.93 21.17 -1.40
C ALA A 98 -16.20 21.81 -2.01
N ASP A 99 -16.23 23.14 -2.16
CA ASP A 99 -17.35 23.83 -2.78
C ASP A 99 -17.43 23.55 -4.28
N GLU A 100 -16.28 23.46 -4.97
CA GLU A 100 -16.23 23.05 -6.37
C GLU A 100 -16.76 21.61 -6.56
N VAL A 101 -16.40 20.70 -5.67
CA VAL A 101 -16.89 19.31 -5.70
C VAL A 101 -18.40 19.24 -5.49
N ARG A 102 -18.94 20.00 -4.52
CA ARG A 102 -20.39 20.10 -4.29
C ARG A 102 -21.14 20.76 -5.46
N ALA A 103 -20.56 21.78 -6.06
CA ALA A 103 -21.15 22.46 -7.22
C ALA A 103 -21.33 21.52 -8.42
N LYS A 104 -20.49 20.46 -8.52
CA LYS A 104 -20.62 19.38 -9.51
C LYS A 104 -21.63 18.30 -9.10
N GLY A 105 -22.31 18.43 -7.96
CA GLY A 105 -23.36 17.54 -7.50
C GLY A 105 -22.89 16.34 -6.68
N PHE A 106 -21.62 16.31 -6.25
CA PHE A 106 -21.10 15.24 -5.41
C PHE A 106 -21.33 15.52 -3.93
N SER A 107 -21.78 14.49 -3.20
CA SER A 107 -21.88 14.50 -1.72
C SER A 107 -20.58 14.03 -1.05
N GLU A 108 -19.72 13.32 -1.78
CA GLU A 108 -18.40 12.80 -1.39
C GLU A 108 -17.43 13.02 -2.54
N VAL A 109 -16.14 12.98 -2.28
CA VAL A 109 -15.13 13.05 -3.35
C VAL A 109 -15.19 11.75 -4.16
N PRO A 110 -15.39 11.81 -5.49
CA PRO A 110 -15.46 10.60 -6.33
C PRO A 110 -14.11 9.88 -6.40
N GLU A 111 -14.14 8.61 -6.83
CA GLU A 111 -12.94 7.79 -7.01
C GLU A 111 -12.34 7.89 -8.42
N GLU A 112 -13.11 8.39 -9.39
CA GLU A 112 -12.68 8.49 -10.79
C GLU A 112 -12.63 9.94 -11.29
N GLY A 113 -11.86 10.14 -12.36
CA GLY A 113 -11.71 11.44 -12.99
C GLY A 113 -10.71 12.36 -12.31
N TRP A 114 -10.78 13.66 -12.61
CA TRP A 114 -9.78 14.61 -12.16
C TRP A 114 -9.93 15.05 -10.70
N ILE A 115 -11.13 14.98 -10.13
CA ILE A 115 -11.40 15.48 -8.77
C ILE A 115 -10.53 14.77 -7.71
N PRO A 116 -10.39 13.42 -7.69
CA PRO A 116 -9.62 12.73 -6.68
C PRO A 116 -8.10 12.74 -6.94
N THR A 117 -7.63 13.28 -8.08
CA THR A 117 -6.20 13.29 -8.39
C THR A 117 -5.45 14.25 -7.48
N MET A 118 -4.26 13.82 -7.04
CA MET A 118 -3.34 14.63 -6.25
C MET A 118 -1.97 14.65 -6.92
N VAL A 119 -1.11 15.58 -6.54
CA VAL A 119 0.27 15.62 -7.05
C VAL A 119 0.96 14.29 -6.76
N PRO A 120 1.46 13.55 -7.74
CA PRO A 120 2.11 12.27 -7.50
C PRO A 120 3.42 12.41 -6.76
N GLY A 121 3.68 11.53 -5.79
CA GLY A 121 4.89 11.61 -4.98
C GLY A 121 5.95 10.55 -5.27
N ALA A 122 5.58 9.42 -5.88
CA ALA A 122 6.48 8.27 -5.98
C ALA A 122 7.81 8.56 -6.69
N PRO A 123 7.89 9.24 -7.86
CA PRO A 123 9.17 9.54 -8.51
C PRO A 123 10.11 10.39 -7.64
N ALA A 124 9.57 11.38 -6.92
CA ALA A 124 10.38 12.18 -5.99
C ALA A 124 10.84 11.35 -4.78
N GLY A 125 10.00 10.43 -4.31
CA GLY A 125 10.36 9.49 -3.24
C GLY A 125 11.53 8.59 -3.65
N TRP A 126 11.52 8.05 -4.87
CA TRP A 126 12.61 7.22 -5.39
C TRP A 126 13.92 8.02 -5.50
N ALA A 127 13.85 9.23 -6.04
CA ALA A 127 15.02 10.11 -6.12
C ALA A 127 15.57 10.46 -4.73
N ALA A 128 14.70 10.76 -3.76
CA ALA A 128 15.12 11.07 -2.39
C ALA A 128 15.78 9.88 -1.67
N LEU A 129 15.23 8.66 -1.83
CA LEU A 129 15.82 7.43 -1.31
C LEU A 129 17.20 7.17 -1.91
N ASN A 130 17.29 7.22 -3.25
CA ASN A 130 18.54 7.00 -3.96
C ASN A 130 19.60 8.05 -3.61
N ALA A 131 19.25 9.33 -3.60
CA ALA A 131 20.17 10.42 -3.29
C ALA A 131 20.75 10.34 -1.88
N ARG A 132 19.98 9.83 -0.90
CA ARG A 132 20.41 9.79 0.50
C ARG A 132 21.16 8.51 0.86
N PHE A 133 20.71 7.36 0.37
CA PHE A 133 21.19 6.04 0.83
C PHE A 133 21.59 5.12 -0.32
N GLY A 134 21.31 5.48 -1.57
CA GLY A 134 21.66 4.67 -2.73
C GLY A 134 23.17 4.67 -3.01
N THR A 135 23.63 3.60 -3.62
CA THR A 135 25.01 3.42 -4.08
C THR A 135 25.12 3.25 -5.58
N LYS A 136 24.01 3.00 -6.26
CA LYS A 136 23.91 2.83 -7.71
C LYS A 136 23.15 3.99 -8.35
N PRO A 137 23.50 4.38 -9.59
CA PRO A 137 22.78 5.43 -10.31
C PRO A 137 21.40 4.92 -10.77
N LEU A 138 20.41 5.82 -10.89
CA LEU A 138 19.08 5.46 -11.39
C LEU A 138 19.09 4.80 -12.77
N SER A 139 20.11 5.07 -13.60
CA SER A 139 20.28 4.44 -14.92
C SER A 139 20.50 2.91 -14.83
N GLU A 140 21.19 2.43 -13.80
CA GLU A 140 21.32 0.99 -13.53
C GLU A 140 20.03 0.44 -12.91
N LEU A 141 19.44 1.16 -11.95
CA LEU A 141 18.28 0.71 -11.19
C LEU A 141 17.03 0.58 -12.05
N PHE A 142 16.81 1.48 -13.00
CA PHE A 142 15.62 1.49 -13.85
C PHE A 142 15.79 0.75 -15.19
N ALA A 143 17.00 0.29 -15.52
CA ALA A 143 17.24 -0.47 -16.74
C ALA A 143 16.35 -1.73 -16.90
N PRO A 144 16.07 -2.54 -15.86
CA PRO A 144 15.14 -3.66 -15.98
C PRO A 144 13.72 -3.22 -16.32
N ALA A 145 13.21 -2.17 -15.69
CA ALA A 145 11.87 -1.62 -15.96
C ALA A 145 11.75 -1.14 -17.41
N ILE A 146 12.75 -0.42 -17.91
CA ILE A 146 12.84 0.02 -19.31
C ILE A 146 12.81 -1.19 -20.25
N SER A 147 13.64 -2.22 -19.95
CA SER A 147 13.69 -3.43 -20.76
C SER A 147 12.35 -4.17 -20.82
N TYR A 148 11.66 -4.34 -19.68
CA TYR A 148 10.34 -4.96 -19.66
C TYR A 148 9.28 -4.14 -20.42
N ALA A 149 9.35 -2.82 -20.36
CA ALA A 149 8.43 -1.94 -21.08
C ALA A 149 8.61 -2.07 -22.60
N GLU A 150 9.84 -2.17 -23.09
CA GLU A 150 10.16 -2.29 -24.51
C GLU A 150 9.92 -3.69 -25.07
N ASN A 151 10.39 -4.72 -24.35
CA ASN A 151 10.38 -6.09 -24.84
C ASN A 151 9.07 -6.83 -24.46
N GLY A 152 8.36 -6.34 -23.45
CA GLY A 152 7.17 -6.95 -22.88
C GLY A 152 7.49 -8.00 -21.82
N TYR A 153 6.47 -8.28 -21.02
CA TYR A 153 6.50 -9.34 -20.00
C TYR A 153 5.17 -10.09 -19.98
N ALA A 154 5.17 -11.32 -19.49
CA ALA A 154 3.95 -12.10 -19.33
C ALA A 154 3.17 -11.64 -18.08
N VAL A 155 1.90 -11.27 -18.25
CA VAL A 155 1.02 -10.83 -17.17
C VAL A 155 0.78 -11.97 -16.17
N PRO A 156 1.04 -11.77 -14.86
CA PRO A 156 0.79 -12.78 -13.83
C PRO A 156 -0.70 -13.05 -13.61
N VAL A 157 -1.00 -14.13 -12.91
CA VAL A 157 -2.38 -14.65 -12.74
C VAL A 157 -3.28 -13.66 -12.01
N ASN A 158 -2.86 -13.20 -10.82
CA ASN A 158 -3.68 -12.28 -10.01
C ASN A 158 -3.72 -10.88 -10.60
N VAL A 159 -2.61 -10.41 -11.20
CA VAL A 159 -2.58 -9.12 -11.93
C VAL A 159 -3.60 -9.15 -13.07
N GLY A 160 -3.66 -10.24 -13.86
CA GLY A 160 -4.66 -10.39 -14.93
C GLY A 160 -6.11 -10.44 -14.42
N LYS A 161 -6.35 -11.08 -13.25
CA LYS A 161 -7.66 -11.08 -12.57
C LYS A 161 -8.07 -9.67 -12.16
N LEU A 162 -7.17 -8.93 -11.50
CA LEU A 162 -7.39 -7.55 -11.07
C LEU A 162 -7.59 -6.61 -12.27
N TRP A 163 -6.81 -6.78 -13.33
CA TRP A 163 -6.96 -6.01 -14.56
C TRP A 163 -8.36 -6.11 -15.16
N ALA A 164 -8.87 -7.34 -15.25
CA ALA A 164 -10.23 -7.59 -15.75
C ALA A 164 -11.33 -7.05 -14.83
N ARG A 165 -11.10 -7.00 -13.51
CA ARG A 165 -12.02 -6.40 -12.54
C ARG A 165 -12.04 -4.89 -12.66
N ASP A 166 -10.87 -4.26 -12.59
CA ASP A 166 -10.76 -2.81 -12.44
C ASP A 166 -11.00 -2.05 -13.76
N SER A 167 -10.71 -2.68 -14.91
CA SER A 167 -11.10 -2.12 -16.22
C SER A 167 -12.60 -1.93 -16.37
N LYS A 168 -13.44 -2.75 -15.72
CA LYS A 168 -14.90 -2.59 -15.74
C LYS A 168 -15.34 -1.31 -15.00
N ARG A 169 -14.59 -0.88 -13.97
CA ARG A 169 -14.84 0.37 -13.24
C ARG A 169 -14.64 1.56 -14.17
N ILE A 170 -13.48 1.61 -14.84
CA ILE A 170 -13.17 2.68 -15.79
C ILE A 170 -14.12 2.68 -16.99
N ALA A 171 -14.49 1.51 -17.51
CA ALA A 171 -15.45 1.41 -18.61
C ALA A 171 -16.81 2.04 -18.27
N ARG A 172 -17.28 1.93 -17.01
CA ARG A 172 -18.58 2.52 -16.59
C ARG A 172 -18.57 4.04 -16.65
N VAL A 173 -17.50 4.68 -16.15
CA VAL A 173 -17.41 6.15 -16.14
C VAL A 173 -17.11 6.72 -17.52
N MET A 174 -16.38 5.98 -18.33
CA MET A 174 -16.07 6.35 -19.74
C MET A 174 -17.32 6.45 -20.64
N VAL A 175 -18.40 5.73 -20.32
CA VAL A 175 -19.69 5.86 -21.05
C VAL A 175 -20.31 7.24 -20.88
N GLN A 176 -20.11 7.89 -19.72
CA GLN A 176 -20.70 9.19 -19.42
C GLN A 176 -19.83 10.35 -19.94
N ASP A 177 -18.53 10.27 -19.76
CA ASP A 177 -17.54 11.25 -20.21
C ASP A 177 -16.27 10.51 -20.68
N PRO A 178 -16.10 10.26 -21.98
CA PRO A 178 -14.95 9.50 -22.48
C PRO A 178 -13.64 10.29 -22.47
N ALA A 179 -13.68 11.62 -22.55
CA ALA A 179 -12.50 12.44 -22.85
C ALA A 179 -11.35 12.26 -21.84
N PRO A 180 -11.56 12.25 -20.50
CA PRO A 180 -10.47 12.06 -19.54
C PRO A 180 -9.85 10.67 -19.58
N TYR A 181 -10.62 9.64 -20.00
CA TYR A 181 -10.26 8.22 -19.88
C TYR A 181 -9.76 7.59 -21.19
N GLU A 182 -9.91 8.27 -22.34
CA GLU A 182 -9.62 7.72 -23.66
C GLU A 182 -8.19 7.19 -23.76
N TYR A 183 -7.22 7.94 -23.21
CA TYR A 183 -5.82 7.53 -23.28
C TYR A 183 -5.50 6.37 -22.34
N TRP A 184 -6.15 6.31 -21.17
CA TRP A 184 -6.05 5.16 -20.27
C TRP A 184 -6.53 3.89 -21.01
N TRP A 185 -7.69 3.97 -21.68
CA TRP A 185 -8.24 2.85 -22.44
C TRP A 185 -7.28 2.36 -23.53
N LYS A 186 -6.72 3.28 -24.29
CA LYS A 186 -5.74 2.97 -25.35
C LYS A 186 -4.44 2.35 -24.78
N SER A 187 -4.06 2.68 -23.58
CA SER A 187 -2.81 2.25 -22.96
C SER A 187 -2.92 0.90 -22.25
N PHE A 188 -4.03 0.65 -21.57
CA PHE A 188 -4.19 -0.50 -20.68
C PHE A 188 -5.19 -1.55 -21.17
N MET A 189 -5.79 -1.36 -22.33
CA MET A 189 -6.65 -2.36 -22.96
C MET A 189 -6.02 -2.84 -24.27
N LYS A 190 -6.34 -4.08 -24.67
CA LYS A 190 -5.95 -4.60 -25.98
C LYS A 190 -6.66 -3.85 -27.11
N PRO A 191 -6.16 -3.92 -28.35
CA PRO A 191 -6.80 -3.25 -29.50
C PRO A 191 -8.26 -3.67 -29.73
N ASP A 192 -8.64 -4.87 -29.30
CA ASP A 192 -10.01 -5.39 -29.37
C ASP A 192 -10.90 -4.93 -28.21
N GLY A 193 -10.38 -4.09 -27.30
CA GLY A 193 -11.08 -3.59 -26.13
C GLY A 193 -11.15 -4.58 -24.95
N SER A 194 -10.53 -5.75 -25.05
CA SER A 194 -10.47 -6.71 -23.95
C SER A 194 -9.33 -6.40 -22.98
N PRO A 195 -9.47 -6.76 -21.67
CA PRO A 195 -8.39 -6.61 -20.69
C PRO A 195 -7.27 -7.61 -20.94
N TYR A 196 -6.06 -7.27 -20.49
CA TYR A 196 -4.95 -8.23 -20.43
C TYR A 196 -5.26 -9.31 -19.39
N ARG A 197 -4.90 -10.55 -19.72
CA ARG A 197 -5.14 -11.76 -18.89
C ARG A 197 -3.83 -12.44 -18.57
N ALA A 198 -3.86 -13.36 -17.63
CA ALA A 198 -2.72 -14.21 -17.29
C ALA A 198 -2.09 -14.85 -18.55
N GLY A 199 -0.78 -14.69 -18.69
CA GLY A 199 0.00 -15.19 -19.83
C GLY A 199 -0.03 -14.31 -21.08
N ASP A 200 -0.86 -13.25 -21.14
CA ASP A 200 -0.74 -12.27 -22.22
C ASP A 200 0.58 -11.49 -22.09
N VAL A 201 1.14 -11.05 -23.20
CA VAL A 201 2.33 -10.20 -23.20
C VAL A 201 1.91 -8.74 -23.21
N PHE A 202 2.27 -8.01 -22.16
CA PHE A 202 2.06 -6.56 -22.07
C PHE A 202 3.36 -5.82 -22.43
N ARG A 203 3.27 -4.85 -23.30
CA ARG A 203 4.35 -3.93 -23.73
C ARG A 203 3.88 -2.50 -23.59
N PHE A 204 4.75 -1.64 -23.09
CA PHE A 204 4.41 -0.23 -22.90
C PHE A 204 5.59 0.70 -23.20
N PRO A 205 5.97 0.90 -24.49
CA PRO A 205 7.13 1.72 -24.86
C PRO A 205 7.12 3.13 -24.29
N ALA A 206 5.94 3.78 -24.22
CA ALA A 206 5.81 5.12 -23.63
C ALA A 206 6.24 5.16 -22.15
N TYR A 207 6.09 4.05 -21.42
CA TYR A 207 6.63 3.91 -20.08
C TYR A 207 8.16 3.95 -20.06
N ALA A 208 8.80 3.25 -21.02
CA ALA A 208 10.26 3.24 -21.15
C ALA A 208 10.81 4.65 -21.42
N ASP A 209 10.17 5.41 -22.29
CA ASP A 209 10.58 6.79 -22.60
C ASP A 209 10.47 7.69 -21.37
N THR A 210 9.39 7.56 -20.61
CA THR A 210 9.24 8.28 -19.33
C THR A 210 10.32 7.90 -18.33
N MET A 211 10.62 6.61 -18.18
CA MET A 211 11.69 6.15 -17.28
C MET A 211 13.06 6.71 -17.68
N ARG A 212 13.36 6.83 -18.99
CA ARG A 212 14.60 7.49 -19.45
C ARG A 212 14.64 8.96 -19.07
N SER A 213 13.54 9.70 -19.25
CA SER A 213 13.44 11.10 -18.83
C SER A 213 13.65 11.25 -17.32
N LEU A 214 13.10 10.32 -16.50
CA LEU A 214 13.33 10.31 -15.05
C LEU A 214 14.81 10.04 -14.70
N VAL A 215 15.47 9.11 -15.40
CA VAL A 215 16.89 8.83 -15.23
C VAL A 215 17.74 10.05 -15.57
N GLU A 216 17.53 10.66 -16.73
CA GLU A 216 18.32 11.79 -17.25
C GLU A 216 18.25 13.02 -16.34
N THR A 217 17.11 13.20 -15.68
CA THR A 217 16.83 14.40 -14.87
C THR A 217 16.79 14.16 -13.36
N ASN A 218 17.17 12.93 -12.92
CA ASN A 218 16.99 12.51 -11.52
C ASN A 218 15.55 12.77 -11.02
N CYS A 219 14.55 12.39 -11.82
CA CYS A 219 13.12 12.59 -11.62
C CYS A 219 12.62 14.06 -11.66
N GLU A 220 13.47 15.04 -11.89
CA GLU A 220 13.08 16.45 -11.91
C GLU A 220 12.16 16.81 -13.08
N SER A 221 12.24 16.10 -14.23
CA SER A 221 11.31 16.30 -15.36
C SER A 221 9.85 16.11 -14.99
N TYR A 222 9.57 15.31 -13.95
CA TYR A 222 8.22 15.04 -13.45
C TYR A 222 7.61 16.24 -12.71
N TYR A 223 8.45 17.08 -12.09
CA TYR A 223 7.99 18.17 -11.23
C TYR A 223 8.32 19.56 -11.78
N ARG A 224 9.40 19.70 -12.55
CA ARG A 224 9.95 20.98 -13.01
C ARG A 224 10.40 20.96 -14.49
N GLY A 225 9.81 20.03 -15.31
CA GLY A 225 10.18 19.86 -16.71
C GLY A 225 9.05 19.30 -17.56
N GLU A 226 9.41 18.63 -18.66
CA GLU A 226 8.50 18.22 -19.73
C GLU A 226 7.35 17.32 -19.25
N LEU A 227 7.58 16.39 -18.34
CA LEU A 227 6.54 15.49 -17.84
C LEU A 227 5.46 16.28 -17.07
N MET A 228 5.86 17.22 -16.22
CA MET A 228 4.94 18.15 -15.54
C MET A 228 4.11 18.94 -16.55
N GLU A 229 4.76 19.53 -17.57
CA GLU A 229 4.07 20.31 -18.60
C GLU A 229 3.00 19.47 -19.32
N ARG A 230 3.30 18.23 -19.64
CA ARG A 230 2.36 17.29 -20.27
C ARG A 230 1.19 16.93 -19.36
N ILE A 231 1.44 16.72 -18.05
CA ILE A 231 0.37 16.44 -17.07
C ILE A 231 -0.56 17.64 -16.99
N VAL A 232 -0.01 18.86 -16.82
CA VAL A 232 -0.79 20.09 -16.69
C VAL A 232 -1.56 20.41 -17.98
N ALA A 233 -0.94 20.22 -19.14
CA ALA A 233 -1.61 20.41 -20.43
C ALA A 233 -2.80 19.48 -20.62
N HIS A 234 -2.65 18.18 -20.29
CA HIS A 234 -3.75 17.21 -20.35
C HIS A 234 -4.84 17.54 -19.33
N SER A 235 -4.47 17.90 -18.10
CA SER A 235 -5.40 18.35 -17.07
C SER A 235 -6.28 19.51 -17.57
N ARG A 236 -5.68 20.57 -18.10
CA ARG A 236 -6.41 21.73 -18.66
C ARG A 236 -7.31 21.34 -19.83
N ALA A 237 -6.84 20.46 -20.71
CA ALA A 237 -7.58 20.07 -21.91
C ALA A 237 -8.82 19.20 -21.61
N THR A 238 -8.83 18.48 -20.47
CA THR A 238 -9.87 17.51 -20.13
C THR A 238 -10.58 17.80 -18.79
N GLY A 239 -10.51 19.04 -18.31
CA GLY A 239 -11.27 19.52 -17.16
C GLY A 239 -10.67 19.20 -15.79
N GLY A 240 -9.34 19.00 -15.72
CA GLY A 240 -8.60 18.84 -14.48
C GLY A 240 -8.22 20.16 -13.81
N TYR A 241 -7.62 20.05 -12.63
CA TYR A 241 -7.34 21.19 -11.74
C TYR A 241 -5.86 21.52 -11.60
N PHE A 242 -4.94 20.74 -12.17
CA PHE A 242 -3.51 20.95 -12.02
C PHE A 242 -3.01 22.20 -12.73
N CYS A 243 -2.10 22.90 -12.04
CA CYS A 243 -1.25 23.95 -12.58
C CYS A 243 0.23 23.64 -12.29
N GLU A 244 1.15 24.38 -12.89
CA GLU A 244 2.59 24.17 -12.74
C GLU A 244 3.07 24.34 -11.28
N ASP A 245 2.45 25.25 -10.52
CA ASP A 245 2.84 25.54 -9.13
C ASP A 245 2.51 24.38 -8.19
N ASP A 246 1.52 23.55 -8.50
CA ASP A 246 1.22 22.34 -7.75
C ASP A 246 2.43 21.39 -7.71
N PHE A 247 3.13 21.28 -8.84
CA PHE A 247 4.28 20.40 -9.00
C PHE A 247 5.59 21.05 -8.57
N LYS A 248 5.84 22.31 -8.99
CA LYS A 248 7.10 23.00 -8.72
C LYS A 248 7.42 23.15 -7.23
N ASN A 249 6.39 23.25 -6.41
CA ASN A 249 6.51 23.41 -4.96
C ASN A 249 6.51 22.06 -4.21
N TYR A 250 6.31 20.94 -4.91
CA TYR A 250 6.27 19.62 -4.29
C TYR A 250 7.68 19.10 -3.97
N HIS A 251 7.85 18.59 -2.74
CA HIS A 251 9.01 17.85 -2.26
C HIS A 251 8.57 16.73 -1.32
N PRO A 252 9.23 15.55 -1.35
CA PRO A 252 9.01 14.52 -0.36
C PRO A 252 9.59 14.92 0.99
N GLU A 253 9.03 14.41 2.07
CA GLU A 253 9.38 14.81 3.44
C GLU A 253 10.04 13.64 4.18
N TRP A 254 11.24 13.87 4.73
CA TRP A 254 11.83 12.96 5.72
C TRP A 254 11.13 13.21 7.06
N VAL A 255 10.64 12.12 7.68
CA VAL A 255 9.87 12.15 8.92
C VAL A 255 10.46 11.20 9.95
N GLU A 256 10.30 11.50 11.24
CA GLU A 256 10.62 10.52 12.28
C GLU A 256 9.46 9.53 12.43
N PRO A 257 9.72 8.21 12.42
CA PRO A 257 8.69 7.20 12.63
C PRO A 257 8.00 7.36 13.99
N ILE A 258 6.71 7.08 14.04
CA ILE A 258 5.95 6.94 15.28
C ILE A 258 5.98 5.49 15.75
N THR A 259 5.92 5.27 17.06
CA THR A 259 6.15 3.95 17.64
C THR A 259 5.15 3.59 18.73
N GLN A 260 4.96 2.28 18.93
CA GLN A 260 4.22 1.69 20.04
C GLN A 260 4.90 0.39 20.48
N ASP A 261 5.09 0.24 21.77
CA ASP A 261 5.57 -1.05 22.31
C ASP A 261 4.45 -2.09 22.30
N TYR A 262 4.79 -3.29 21.84
CA TYR A 262 3.90 -4.45 21.84
C TYR A 262 4.66 -5.71 22.25
N ARG A 263 4.33 -6.28 23.44
CA ARG A 263 4.94 -7.54 23.94
C ARG A 263 6.47 -7.53 23.97
N GLY A 264 7.10 -6.37 24.25
CA GLY A 264 8.56 -6.22 24.28
C GLY A 264 9.21 -5.98 22.91
N TYR A 265 8.41 -5.73 21.89
CA TYR A 265 8.86 -5.23 20.58
C TYR A 265 8.42 -3.78 20.40
N THR A 266 9.17 -3.01 19.65
CA THR A 266 8.78 -1.67 19.21
C THR A 266 8.30 -1.71 17.78
N VAL A 267 7.01 -1.47 17.57
CA VAL A 267 6.38 -1.39 16.25
C VAL A 267 6.49 0.04 15.74
N CYS A 268 7.02 0.22 14.53
CA CYS A 268 7.29 1.52 13.92
C CYS A 268 6.44 1.72 12.67
N GLU A 269 5.84 2.90 12.54
CA GLU A 269 4.98 3.31 11.43
C GLU A 269 5.31 4.73 10.96
N ILE A 270 4.90 5.08 9.72
CA ILE A 270 4.94 6.47 9.23
C ILE A 270 3.89 7.30 9.99
N PRO A 271 4.25 8.53 10.44
CA PRO A 271 3.29 9.43 11.09
C PRO A 271 2.16 9.86 10.15
N PRO A 272 1.07 10.47 10.67
CA PRO A 272 0.07 11.15 9.83
C PRO A 272 0.71 12.07 8.77
N ASN A 273 0.09 12.20 7.60
CA ASN A 273 -1.26 11.84 7.15
C ASN A 273 -1.54 10.34 6.91
N GLY A 274 -0.54 9.46 7.05
CA GLY A 274 -0.70 8.02 6.98
C GLY A 274 -1.49 7.45 8.17
N HIS A 275 -2.25 6.38 7.93
CA HIS A 275 -3.03 5.74 8.99
C HIS A 275 -2.29 4.62 9.75
N GLY A 276 -0.95 4.59 9.72
CA GLY A 276 -0.13 3.65 10.50
C GLY A 276 -0.41 3.71 12.00
N ILE A 277 -0.76 4.88 12.50
CA ILE A 277 -1.20 5.06 13.88
C ILE A 277 -2.39 4.14 14.26
N THR A 278 -3.23 3.69 13.32
CA THR A 278 -4.31 2.72 13.57
C THR A 278 -3.75 1.38 14.08
N VAL A 279 -2.65 0.91 13.47
CA VAL A 279 -1.93 -0.30 13.91
C VAL A 279 -1.43 -0.12 15.34
N LEU A 280 -0.77 1.00 15.60
CA LEU A 280 -0.16 1.30 16.90
C LEU A 280 -1.22 1.40 17.99
N MET A 281 -2.35 2.05 17.73
CA MET A 281 -3.47 2.15 18.67
C MET A 281 -4.09 0.77 18.96
N ALA A 282 -4.34 -0.03 17.92
CA ALA A 282 -4.92 -1.37 18.08
C ALA A 282 -3.99 -2.26 18.91
N LEU A 283 -2.68 -2.29 18.62
CA LEU A 283 -1.69 -3.05 19.38
C LEU A 283 -1.55 -2.53 20.82
N GLY A 284 -1.58 -1.22 21.03
CA GLY A 284 -1.55 -0.63 22.37
C GLY A 284 -2.78 -1.01 23.21
N MET A 285 -3.97 -1.16 22.60
CA MET A 285 -5.14 -1.73 23.28
C MET A 285 -4.97 -3.23 23.54
N LEU A 286 -4.52 -4.01 22.56
CA LEU A 286 -4.29 -5.45 22.68
C LEU A 286 -3.20 -5.79 23.70
N ASN A 287 -2.22 -4.91 23.91
CA ASN A 287 -1.15 -5.11 24.88
C ASN A 287 -1.66 -5.33 26.32
N GLY A 288 -2.81 -4.77 26.64
CA GLY A 288 -3.46 -4.95 27.95
C GLY A 288 -4.53 -6.05 27.98
N LEU A 289 -4.70 -6.84 26.91
CA LEU A 289 -5.63 -7.97 26.85
C LEU A 289 -4.87 -9.30 26.84
N THR A 290 -5.47 -10.31 27.44
CA THR A 290 -5.01 -11.70 27.30
C THR A 290 -5.66 -12.29 26.04
N LEU A 291 -4.85 -12.73 25.08
CA LEU A 291 -5.30 -13.46 23.92
C LEU A 291 -5.44 -14.95 24.26
N PRO A 292 -6.31 -15.72 23.58
CA PRO A 292 -6.44 -17.15 23.80
C PRO A 292 -5.16 -17.91 23.42
N GLU A 293 -5.02 -19.15 23.90
CA GLU A 293 -3.83 -19.99 23.65
C GLU A 293 -3.66 -20.32 22.16
N LYS A 294 -4.77 -20.44 21.44
CA LYS A 294 -4.76 -20.73 19.99
C LYS A 294 -5.21 -19.51 19.20
N ARG A 295 -4.55 -19.25 18.07
CA ARG A 295 -4.92 -18.18 17.17
C ARG A 295 -6.28 -18.43 16.50
N GLU A 296 -6.56 -19.67 16.12
CA GLU A 296 -7.84 -20.08 15.52
C GLU A 296 -8.90 -20.26 16.64
N ASP A 297 -9.25 -19.15 17.28
CA ASP A 297 -10.25 -19.02 18.34
C ASP A 297 -11.11 -17.78 18.09
N ALA A 298 -12.41 -17.88 18.30
CA ALA A 298 -13.33 -16.76 18.10
C ALA A 298 -13.02 -15.57 19.01
N ASP A 299 -12.53 -15.79 20.23
CA ASP A 299 -12.12 -14.74 21.16
C ASP A 299 -10.90 -13.95 20.64
N TYR A 300 -9.95 -14.63 19.94
CA TYR A 300 -8.84 -13.95 19.26
C TYR A 300 -9.38 -12.98 18.20
N TYR A 301 -10.16 -13.49 17.26
CA TYR A 301 -10.70 -12.68 16.17
C TYR A 301 -11.58 -11.54 16.69
N HIS A 302 -12.40 -11.80 17.70
CA HIS A 302 -13.22 -10.78 18.36
C HIS A 302 -12.37 -9.65 18.94
N LYS A 303 -11.41 -9.95 19.81
CA LYS A 303 -10.56 -8.95 20.48
C LYS A 303 -9.75 -8.12 19.48
N VAL A 304 -9.18 -8.77 18.46
CA VAL A 304 -8.42 -8.08 17.40
C VAL A 304 -9.34 -7.14 16.62
N MET A 305 -10.52 -7.59 16.19
CA MET A 305 -11.45 -6.76 15.44
C MET A 305 -12.02 -5.61 16.27
N GLU A 306 -12.34 -5.82 17.55
CA GLU A 306 -12.82 -4.75 18.43
C GLU A 306 -11.75 -3.66 18.65
N ALA A 307 -10.49 -4.04 18.85
CA ALA A 307 -9.38 -3.09 18.96
C ALA A 307 -9.21 -2.30 17.64
N ILE A 308 -9.27 -2.97 16.49
CA ILE A 308 -9.19 -2.35 15.17
C ILE A 308 -10.36 -1.39 14.92
N LYS A 309 -11.60 -1.78 15.24
CA LYS A 309 -12.78 -0.92 15.12
C LYS A 309 -12.62 0.39 15.90
N LEU A 310 -12.19 0.30 17.14
CA LEU A 310 -11.96 1.46 18.00
C LEU A 310 -10.85 2.35 17.46
N ALA A 311 -9.72 1.77 17.03
CA ALA A 311 -8.63 2.50 16.42
C ALA A 311 -9.06 3.22 15.14
N PHE A 312 -9.84 2.58 14.27
CA PHE A 312 -10.37 3.22 13.07
C PHE A 312 -11.38 4.33 13.38
N ALA A 313 -12.26 4.17 14.38
CA ALA A 313 -13.18 5.22 14.79
C ALA A 313 -12.45 6.51 15.12
N ASP A 314 -11.33 6.39 15.82
CA ASP A 314 -10.50 7.54 16.21
C ASP A 314 -9.70 8.08 15.02
N THR A 315 -9.02 7.22 14.28
CA THR A 315 -8.12 7.68 13.21
C THR A 315 -8.85 8.30 12.02
N LYS A 316 -10.04 7.80 11.68
CA LYS A 316 -10.90 8.44 10.67
C LYS A 316 -11.42 9.82 11.10
N THR A 317 -11.46 10.07 12.41
CA THR A 317 -11.91 11.36 12.96
C THR A 317 -10.77 12.35 13.07
N TYR A 318 -9.59 11.89 13.51
CA TYR A 318 -8.51 12.77 13.95
C TYR A 318 -7.29 12.80 13.02
N VAL A 319 -7.10 11.81 12.12
CA VAL A 319 -5.94 11.77 11.22
C VAL A 319 -6.23 12.55 9.94
N ALA A 320 -5.31 13.45 9.62
CA ALA A 320 -5.33 14.31 8.45
C ALA A 320 -3.90 14.75 8.11
N ASP A 321 -3.76 15.74 7.24
CA ASP A 321 -2.52 16.48 7.09
C ASP A 321 -2.08 17.04 8.46
N PRO A 322 -0.85 16.74 8.94
CA PRO A 322 -0.39 17.15 10.27
C PRO A 322 -0.54 18.64 10.58
N ARG A 323 -0.50 19.48 9.55
CA ARG A 323 -0.66 20.95 9.68
C ARG A 323 -2.07 21.37 10.13
N TYR A 324 -3.06 20.46 9.97
CA TYR A 324 -4.48 20.72 10.24
C TYR A 324 -5.05 19.85 11.37
N MET A 325 -4.31 18.86 11.85
CA MET A 325 -4.73 18.00 12.97
C MET A 325 -4.84 18.80 14.26
N LYS A 326 -5.99 18.73 14.91
CA LYS A 326 -6.24 19.32 16.25
C LYS A 326 -5.75 18.40 17.38
N THR A 327 -5.85 17.08 17.17
CA THR A 327 -5.43 16.06 18.13
C THR A 327 -4.01 15.59 17.81
N LYS A 328 -3.14 15.58 18.81
CA LYS A 328 -1.73 15.16 18.62
C LYS A 328 -1.62 13.64 18.61
N VAL A 329 -0.65 13.12 17.85
CA VAL A 329 -0.29 11.69 17.83
C VAL A 329 0.00 11.18 19.25
N SER A 330 0.71 11.95 20.06
CA SER A 330 1.05 11.58 21.45
C SER A 330 -0.17 11.46 22.37
N GLU A 331 -1.27 12.13 22.06
CA GLU A 331 -2.53 12.02 22.81
C GLU A 331 -3.24 10.71 22.46
N LEU A 332 -3.30 10.38 21.16
CA LEU A 332 -3.92 9.14 20.66
C LEU A 332 -3.15 7.88 21.09
N LEU A 333 -1.83 7.97 21.21
CA LEU A 333 -0.96 6.87 21.65
C LEU A 333 -0.67 6.88 23.15
N SER A 334 -1.29 7.80 23.93
CA SER A 334 -1.04 7.84 25.38
C SER A 334 -1.58 6.58 26.07
N PRO A 335 -0.86 6.04 27.07
CA PRO A 335 -1.29 4.84 27.79
C PRO A 335 -2.69 4.96 28.39
N ASP A 336 -3.03 6.13 28.95
CA ASP A 336 -4.34 6.39 29.56
C ASP A 336 -5.46 6.38 28.54
N TYR A 337 -5.23 6.99 27.35
CA TYR A 337 -6.21 6.97 26.27
C TYR A 337 -6.44 5.55 25.74
N LEU A 338 -5.37 4.81 25.47
CA LEU A 338 -5.44 3.43 25.01
C LEU A 338 -6.11 2.52 26.04
N ALA A 339 -5.86 2.73 27.34
CA ALA A 339 -6.53 2.00 28.42
C ALA A 339 -8.04 2.30 28.47
N ALA A 340 -8.43 3.57 28.30
CA ALA A 340 -9.84 3.97 28.25
C ALA A 340 -10.55 3.35 27.02
N ARG A 341 -9.90 3.33 25.87
CA ARG A 341 -10.46 2.69 24.65
C ARG A 341 -10.57 1.18 24.81
N ARG A 342 -9.53 0.51 25.34
CA ARG A 342 -9.53 -0.92 25.65
C ARG A 342 -10.68 -1.31 26.59
N ALA A 343 -11.02 -0.49 27.58
CA ALA A 343 -12.12 -0.76 28.51
C ALA A 343 -13.50 -0.86 27.84
N LEU A 344 -13.63 -0.41 26.61
CA LEU A 344 -14.86 -0.57 25.80
C LEU A 344 -14.96 -1.95 25.16
N ILE A 345 -13.87 -2.71 25.06
CA ILE A 345 -13.87 -4.07 24.51
C ILE A 345 -14.47 -5.01 25.54
N THR A 346 -15.61 -5.62 25.22
CA THR A 346 -16.33 -6.58 26.05
C THR A 346 -16.44 -7.91 25.31
N ASP A 347 -17.32 -8.81 25.74
CA ASP A 347 -17.67 -10.06 25.05
C ASP A 347 -18.71 -9.87 23.95
N LYS A 348 -19.09 -8.64 23.64
CA LYS A 348 -20.08 -8.30 22.62
C LYS A 348 -19.54 -7.32 21.58
N ALA A 349 -19.97 -7.54 20.33
CA ALA A 349 -19.61 -6.69 19.21
C ALA A 349 -20.03 -5.23 19.40
N LEU A 350 -19.03 -4.34 19.35
CA LEU A 350 -19.24 -2.90 19.31
C LEU A 350 -19.71 -2.43 17.92
N GLU A 351 -20.42 -1.33 17.90
CA GLU A 351 -20.75 -0.59 16.68
C GLU A 351 -20.11 0.81 16.78
N PRO A 352 -18.81 0.92 16.43
CA PRO A 352 -18.15 2.21 16.46
C PRO A 352 -18.72 3.10 15.36
N LYS A 353 -18.92 4.38 15.67
CA LYS A 353 -19.28 5.36 14.63
C LYS A 353 -18.04 5.65 13.79
N ALA A 354 -17.93 5.03 12.65
CA ALA A 354 -16.90 5.30 11.64
C ALA A 354 -17.37 4.90 10.25
N GLY A 355 -16.84 5.56 9.23
CA GLY A 355 -17.27 5.41 7.85
C GLY A 355 -16.85 4.10 7.18
N ASP A 356 -17.41 3.88 6.01
CA ASP A 356 -17.37 2.67 5.19
C ASP A 356 -16.02 2.53 4.46
N PRO A 357 -15.28 1.40 4.56
CA PRO A 357 -14.06 1.16 3.81
C PRO A 357 -14.34 0.44 2.49
N HIS A 358 -14.37 1.16 1.39
CA HIS A 358 -14.39 0.57 0.05
C HIS A 358 -13.10 0.93 -0.71
N CYS A 359 -12.66 0.04 -1.61
CA CYS A 359 -11.50 0.09 -2.52
C CYS A 359 -10.13 -0.34 -1.97
N GLY A 360 -9.38 -1.05 -2.83
CA GLY A 360 -8.01 -1.47 -2.58
C GLY A 360 -7.21 -1.73 -3.86
N GLY A 361 -6.16 -0.93 -4.08
CA GLY A 361 -5.10 -1.15 -5.05
C GLY A 361 -3.81 -0.55 -4.48
N THR A 362 -2.80 -1.39 -4.20
CA THR A 362 -1.53 -0.99 -3.57
C THR A 362 -0.50 -2.07 -3.87
N ILE A 363 0.78 -1.72 -3.95
CA ILE A 363 1.88 -2.70 -3.87
C ILE A 363 2.71 -2.44 -2.63
N TYR A 364 3.15 -3.51 -1.99
CA TYR A 364 4.14 -3.51 -0.93
C TYR A 364 5.39 -4.26 -1.37
N LEU A 365 6.56 -3.77 -0.96
CA LEU A 365 7.82 -4.45 -1.15
C LEU A 365 8.72 -4.27 0.07
N CYS A 366 9.58 -5.25 0.31
CA CYS A 366 10.62 -5.14 1.32
C CYS A 366 11.93 -5.79 0.85
N THR A 367 13.04 -5.24 1.34
CA THR A 367 14.39 -5.67 0.99
C THR A 367 15.30 -5.72 2.21
N ALA A 368 16.32 -6.57 2.18
CA ALA A 368 17.42 -6.56 3.12
C ALA A 368 18.72 -6.96 2.41
N ASP A 369 19.86 -6.38 2.79
CA ASP A 369 21.17 -6.66 2.23
C ASP A 369 22.12 -7.36 3.22
N ALA A 370 23.31 -7.74 2.75
CA ALA A 370 24.32 -8.43 3.54
C ALA A 370 24.90 -7.57 4.68
N GLU A 371 24.80 -6.26 4.58
CA GLU A 371 25.31 -5.31 5.59
C GLU A 371 24.30 -5.10 6.73
N GLY A 372 23.05 -5.57 6.57
CA GLY A 372 21.98 -5.44 7.54
C GLY A 372 21.07 -4.25 7.32
N ASN A 373 21.22 -3.49 6.23
CA ASN A 373 20.28 -2.44 5.85
C ASN A 373 18.97 -3.07 5.37
N MET A 374 17.85 -2.45 5.69
CA MET A 374 16.52 -2.96 5.35
C MET A 374 15.59 -1.84 4.92
N VAL A 375 14.70 -2.14 3.97
CA VAL A 375 13.67 -1.21 3.51
C VAL A 375 12.30 -1.86 3.57
N SER A 376 11.33 -1.12 4.09
CA SER A 376 9.90 -1.34 4.01
C SER A 376 9.33 -0.23 3.13
N LEU A 377 8.84 -0.54 1.93
CA LEU A 377 8.34 0.46 0.99
C LEU A 377 6.97 0.07 0.45
N ILE A 378 6.09 1.05 0.37
CA ILE A 378 4.75 0.90 -0.15
C ILE A 378 4.43 2.04 -1.10
N GLN A 379 3.83 1.73 -2.25
CA GLN A 379 3.35 2.72 -3.20
C GLN A 379 1.98 2.33 -3.77
N SER A 380 1.17 3.33 -4.13
CA SER A 380 -0.24 3.08 -4.41
C SER A 380 -0.87 4.17 -5.26
N ASN A 381 -1.75 3.74 -6.16
CA ASN A 381 -2.75 4.59 -6.78
C ASN A 381 -4.01 4.79 -5.92
N TYR A 382 -4.20 4.07 -4.84
CA TYR A 382 -5.39 3.88 -3.99
C TYR A 382 -6.36 2.85 -4.57
N CYS A 383 -7.25 3.21 -5.50
CA CYS A 383 -8.10 2.23 -6.21
C CYS A 383 -7.35 1.60 -7.41
N GLY A 384 -7.85 0.48 -7.92
CA GLY A 384 -7.24 -0.19 -9.07
C GLY A 384 -7.14 0.74 -10.28
N PHE A 385 -5.94 0.93 -10.83
CA PHE A 385 -5.61 1.91 -11.89
C PHE A 385 -5.83 3.39 -11.49
N GLY A 386 -6.02 3.71 -10.21
CA GLY A 386 -6.23 5.08 -9.73
C GLY A 386 -7.47 5.75 -10.31
N ALA A 387 -7.37 7.03 -10.59
CA ALA A 387 -8.43 7.87 -11.14
C ALA A 387 -8.93 7.48 -12.55
N GLY A 388 -8.27 6.50 -13.20
CA GLY A 388 -8.52 6.16 -14.60
C GLY A 388 -7.97 7.20 -15.59
N ILE A 389 -7.17 8.14 -15.12
CA ILE A 389 -6.53 9.16 -15.94
C ILE A 389 -5.12 8.71 -16.30
N ALA A 390 -4.82 8.64 -17.60
CA ALA A 390 -3.46 8.43 -18.10
C ALA A 390 -3.01 9.57 -18.99
N ILE A 391 -1.74 9.99 -18.84
CA ILE A 391 -1.20 11.13 -19.55
C ILE A 391 -0.71 10.73 -20.95
N PRO A 392 -1.19 11.37 -22.03
CA PRO A 392 -0.86 10.99 -23.41
C PRO A 392 0.64 10.86 -23.69
N GLY A 393 1.03 9.68 -24.21
CA GLY A 393 2.38 9.38 -24.63
C GLY A 393 3.42 9.26 -23.53
N THR A 394 3.01 9.01 -22.28
CA THR A 394 3.96 8.92 -21.15
C THR A 394 3.94 7.60 -20.36
N GLY A 395 2.88 6.85 -20.36
CA GLY A 395 2.73 5.73 -19.42
C GLY A 395 2.43 6.13 -17.97
N ILE A 396 2.21 7.43 -17.69
CA ILE A 396 1.80 7.92 -16.37
C ILE A 396 0.31 7.69 -16.20
N SER A 397 -0.10 6.90 -15.18
CA SER A 397 -1.47 6.80 -14.67
C SER A 397 -1.54 7.48 -13.30
N LEU A 398 -2.57 8.30 -13.07
CA LEU A 398 -2.69 9.12 -11.87
C LEU A 398 -3.48 8.40 -10.77
N GLN A 399 -3.02 8.55 -9.55
CA GLN A 399 -3.68 8.08 -8.34
C GLN A 399 -4.98 8.86 -8.05
N ASP A 400 -5.85 8.27 -7.23
CA ASP A 400 -7.14 8.84 -6.82
C ASP A 400 -7.23 9.06 -5.30
N ARG A 401 -6.10 9.37 -4.66
CA ARG A 401 -5.97 9.51 -3.20
C ARG A 401 -6.85 10.58 -2.60
N GLY A 402 -7.20 11.62 -3.35
CA GLY A 402 -8.11 12.68 -2.96
C GLY A 402 -9.52 12.19 -2.58
N ALA A 403 -9.93 10.99 -3.04
CA ALA A 403 -11.18 10.35 -2.63
C ALA A 403 -11.31 10.14 -1.11
N ASN A 404 -10.18 10.16 -0.39
CA ASN A 404 -10.18 10.07 1.08
C ASN A 404 -10.46 11.39 1.81
N PHE A 405 -10.54 12.53 1.11
CA PHE A 405 -10.93 13.78 1.76
C PHE A 405 -12.40 13.77 2.21
N SER A 406 -12.66 14.45 3.30
CA SER A 406 -14.01 14.75 3.76
C SER A 406 -14.54 16.04 3.14
N LEU A 407 -15.83 16.07 2.81
CA LEU A 407 -16.52 17.30 2.47
C LEU A 407 -17.20 17.96 3.70
N ASP A 408 -17.15 17.35 4.90
CA ASP A 408 -17.64 17.98 6.13
C ASP A 408 -16.62 19.04 6.62
N PRO A 409 -17.00 20.32 6.71
CA PRO A 409 -16.11 21.40 7.14
C PRO A 409 -15.65 21.29 8.61
N LYS A 410 -16.23 20.39 9.39
CA LYS A 410 -15.81 20.10 10.76
C LYS A 410 -14.66 19.10 10.82
N SER A 411 -14.43 18.34 9.75
CA SER A 411 -13.36 17.34 9.67
C SER A 411 -12.00 18.00 9.54
N ASP A 412 -11.02 17.50 10.29
CA ASP A 412 -9.62 17.88 10.12
C ASP A 412 -9.11 17.46 8.72
N ASN A 413 -9.72 16.43 8.11
CA ASN A 413 -9.45 15.97 6.75
C ASN A 413 -10.35 16.63 5.68
N TYR A 414 -10.87 17.83 5.95
CA TYR A 414 -11.67 18.60 4.99
C TYR A 414 -10.86 18.94 3.74
N LEU A 415 -11.48 18.82 2.55
CA LEU A 415 -10.83 19.10 1.26
C LEU A 415 -10.52 20.59 1.10
N GLU A 416 -9.24 20.89 0.98
CA GLU A 416 -8.70 22.22 0.62
C GLU A 416 -7.52 22.03 -0.33
N GLY A 417 -7.34 22.97 -1.27
CA GLY A 417 -6.17 23.01 -2.15
C GLY A 417 -4.85 23.11 -1.38
N GLY A 418 -3.82 22.39 -1.83
CA GLY A 418 -2.50 22.34 -1.19
C GLY A 418 -2.42 21.50 0.08
N LYS A 419 -3.46 20.73 0.41
CA LYS A 419 -3.55 19.87 1.59
C LYS A 419 -3.32 18.39 1.24
N LYS A 420 -2.67 17.63 2.15
CA LYS A 420 -2.57 16.18 2.09
C LYS A 420 -3.85 15.52 2.60
N SER A 421 -4.32 14.44 1.96
CA SER A 421 -5.47 13.68 2.44
C SER A 421 -5.08 12.62 3.47
N TYR A 422 -6.06 12.09 4.21
CA TYR A 422 -5.94 10.83 4.94
C TYR A 422 -5.38 9.74 4.01
N HIS A 423 -4.29 9.08 4.41
CA HIS A 423 -3.54 8.22 3.51
C HIS A 423 -3.51 6.77 4.00
N THR A 424 -3.82 5.82 3.12
CA THR A 424 -3.99 4.41 3.48
C THR A 424 -2.79 3.51 3.22
N ILE A 425 -1.65 4.04 2.74
CA ILE A 425 -0.43 3.23 2.63
C ILE A 425 0.42 3.36 3.89
N ILE A 426 0.89 2.23 4.41
CA ILE A 426 1.65 2.14 5.66
C ILE A 426 2.73 1.05 5.55
N PRO A 427 4.00 1.43 5.37
CA PRO A 427 5.12 0.51 5.54
C PRO A 427 5.38 0.32 7.03
N GLY A 428 5.43 -0.92 7.52
CA GLY A 428 5.72 -1.23 8.92
C GLY A 428 7.15 -1.71 9.14
N PHE A 429 7.71 -1.48 10.32
CA PHE A 429 9.01 -1.97 10.73
C PHE A 429 9.01 -2.41 12.21
N LEU A 430 9.71 -3.50 12.51
CA LEU A 430 9.79 -4.04 13.86
C LEU A 430 11.20 -3.92 14.41
N LEU A 431 11.32 -3.40 15.63
CA LEU A 431 12.55 -3.37 16.43
C LEU A 431 12.38 -4.20 17.69
N LYS A 432 13.49 -4.64 18.25
CA LYS A 432 13.58 -5.22 19.60
C LYS A 432 14.87 -4.75 20.27
N ASP A 433 14.76 -4.20 21.46
CA ASP A 433 15.90 -3.68 22.22
C ASP A 433 16.78 -2.68 21.41
N GLY A 434 16.14 -1.88 20.54
CA GLY A 434 16.81 -0.92 19.66
C GLY A 434 17.45 -1.50 18.41
N GLU A 435 17.37 -2.82 18.19
CA GLU A 435 17.91 -3.52 17.04
C GLU A 435 16.83 -3.88 16.01
N ALA A 436 17.19 -3.93 14.72
CA ALA A 436 16.26 -4.29 13.67
C ALA A 436 15.86 -5.76 13.74
N VAL A 437 14.57 -6.01 13.84
CA VAL A 437 13.96 -7.32 13.60
C VAL A 437 13.57 -7.45 12.13
N GLY A 438 12.99 -6.42 11.53
CA GLY A 438 12.79 -6.36 10.09
C GLY A 438 11.50 -5.72 9.62
N PRO A 439 11.41 -5.46 8.29
CA PRO A 439 10.24 -4.88 7.65
C PRO A 439 9.09 -5.88 7.56
N PHE A 440 7.87 -5.35 7.62
CA PHE A 440 6.63 -6.04 7.34
C PHE A 440 5.62 -5.07 6.73
N GLY A 441 4.66 -5.58 5.99
CA GLY A 441 3.57 -4.77 5.48
C GLY A 441 2.49 -5.63 4.87
N VAL A 442 1.27 -5.10 4.83
CA VAL A 442 0.12 -5.72 4.17
C VAL A 442 -0.56 -4.65 3.34
N MET A 443 -0.62 -4.81 2.02
CA MET A 443 -1.34 -3.90 1.12
C MET A 443 -2.84 -4.23 1.07
N GLY A 444 -3.68 -3.24 0.70
CA GLY A 444 -5.13 -3.44 0.56
C GLY A 444 -5.97 -2.32 1.17
N ALA A 445 -5.59 -1.05 1.00
CA ALA A 445 -6.28 0.12 1.53
C ALA A 445 -6.60 -0.01 3.04
N PHE A 446 -7.88 0.00 3.44
CA PHE A 446 -8.29 -0.15 4.85
C PHE A 446 -8.04 -1.55 5.45
N MET A 447 -7.69 -2.55 4.63
CA MET A 447 -7.22 -3.83 5.13
C MET A 447 -5.78 -3.75 5.66
N GLN A 448 -4.99 -2.74 5.29
CA GLN A 448 -3.58 -2.64 5.68
C GLN A 448 -3.37 -2.67 7.21
N PRO A 449 -4.00 -1.81 8.03
CA PRO A 449 -3.85 -1.88 9.48
C PRO A 449 -4.35 -3.20 10.07
N GLN A 450 -5.45 -3.73 9.54
CA GLN A 450 -6.04 -4.98 10.00
C GLN A 450 -5.08 -6.15 9.78
N GLY A 451 -4.61 -6.31 8.54
CA GLY A 451 -3.67 -7.36 8.19
C GLY A 451 -2.32 -7.22 8.89
N GLN A 452 -1.83 -5.99 9.12
CA GLN A 452 -0.61 -5.78 9.90
C GLN A 452 -0.77 -6.20 11.36
N VAL A 453 -1.89 -5.88 12.01
CA VAL A 453 -2.17 -6.33 13.38
C VAL A 453 -2.26 -7.86 13.44
N GLU A 454 -2.95 -8.50 12.49
CA GLU A 454 -3.05 -9.97 12.42
C GLU A 454 -1.69 -10.64 12.21
N VAL A 455 -0.84 -10.10 11.34
CA VAL A 455 0.51 -10.62 11.09
C VAL A 455 1.41 -10.44 12.31
N LEU A 456 1.36 -9.27 12.98
CA LEU A 456 2.17 -9.02 14.16
C LEU A 456 1.74 -9.89 15.33
N THR A 457 0.45 -10.02 15.61
CA THR A 457 -0.04 -10.93 16.66
C THR A 457 0.31 -12.38 16.34
N SER A 458 0.18 -12.83 15.06
CA SER A 458 0.56 -14.17 14.63
C SER A 458 2.05 -14.46 14.87
N THR A 459 2.93 -13.50 14.57
CA THR A 459 4.38 -13.69 14.73
C THR A 459 4.85 -13.50 16.16
N ILE A 460 4.23 -12.60 16.94
CA ILE A 460 4.70 -12.22 18.29
C ILE A 460 4.00 -13.07 19.38
N ASP A 461 2.67 -13.15 19.37
CA ASP A 461 1.92 -13.89 20.40
C ASP A 461 1.91 -15.40 20.15
N TYR A 462 1.88 -15.83 18.87
CA TYR A 462 1.80 -17.25 18.51
C TYR A 462 3.07 -17.85 17.91
N ALA A 463 4.17 -17.07 17.87
CA ALA A 463 5.49 -17.49 17.41
C ALA A 463 5.50 -18.13 16.01
N MET A 464 4.55 -17.74 15.13
CA MET A 464 4.50 -18.21 13.75
C MET A 464 5.69 -17.67 12.96
N ASN A 465 6.27 -18.49 12.09
CA ASN A 465 7.27 -18.03 11.13
C ASN A 465 6.64 -17.07 10.10
N PRO A 466 7.43 -16.26 9.36
CA PRO A 466 6.92 -15.28 8.42
C PRO A 466 5.94 -15.84 7.38
N GLN A 467 6.17 -17.03 6.84
CA GLN A 467 5.28 -17.62 5.85
C GLN A 467 3.97 -18.11 6.48
N GLU A 468 4.04 -18.76 7.64
CA GLU A 468 2.88 -19.24 8.37
C GLU A 468 1.95 -18.09 8.78
N ALA A 469 2.51 -16.96 9.25
CA ALA A 469 1.73 -15.78 9.60
C ALA A 469 1.01 -15.16 8.39
N LEU A 470 1.58 -15.25 7.19
CA LEU A 470 0.94 -14.81 5.96
C LEU A 470 -0.09 -15.80 5.42
N ASP A 471 0.14 -17.11 5.62
CA ASP A 471 -0.79 -18.17 5.22
C ASP A 471 -2.03 -18.26 6.12
N ALA A 472 -1.94 -17.76 7.35
CA ALA A 472 -3.00 -17.81 8.34
C ALA A 472 -4.31 -17.17 7.83
N PRO A 473 -5.48 -17.74 8.14
CA PRO A 473 -6.77 -17.19 7.75
C PRO A 473 -6.97 -15.77 8.28
N ARG A 474 -7.48 -14.87 7.43
CA ARG A 474 -7.71 -13.47 7.77
C ARG A 474 -9.19 -13.16 7.98
N ILE A 475 -9.39 -12.10 8.75
CA ILE A 475 -10.67 -11.46 8.97
C ILE A 475 -10.53 -9.97 8.72
N GLN A 476 -11.59 -9.31 8.24
CA GLN A 476 -11.62 -7.86 8.13
C GLN A 476 -12.93 -7.27 8.62
N TRP A 477 -12.86 -6.12 9.23
CA TRP A 477 -14.00 -5.25 9.51
C TRP A 477 -14.30 -4.39 8.28
N ILE A 478 -15.58 -4.37 7.88
CA ILE A 478 -16.05 -3.62 6.71
C ILE A 478 -17.09 -2.55 7.05
N GLY A 479 -17.38 -2.30 8.34
CA GLY A 479 -18.29 -1.25 8.80
C GLY A 479 -19.31 -1.76 9.83
N GLY A 480 -19.72 -0.91 10.76
CA GLY A 480 -20.68 -1.28 11.81
C GLY A 480 -20.28 -2.53 12.57
N LYS A 481 -21.12 -3.57 12.53
CA LYS A 481 -20.85 -4.89 13.09
C LYS A 481 -20.39 -5.93 12.04
N LYS A 482 -20.24 -5.52 10.78
CA LYS A 482 -19.98 -6.41 9.66
C LYS A 482 -18.51 -6.82 9.62
N LEU A 483 -18.28 -8.13 9.54
CA LEU A 483 -16.98 -8.76 9.37
C LEU A 483 -17.02 -9.70 8.16
N GLN A 484 -15.92 -9.74 7.42
CA GLN A 484 -15.66 -10.79 6.44
C GLN A 484 -14.53 -11.67 6.95
N ILE A 485 -14.72 -12.99 6.91
CA ILE A 485 -13.70 -13.97 7.36
C ILE A 485 -13.45 -14.99 6.26
N GLU A 486 -12.20 -15.38 6.08
CA GLU A 486 -11.84 -16.42 5.13
C GLU A 486 -12.40 -17.78 5.57
N ARG A 487 -12.82 -18.60 4.59
CA ARG A 487 -13.41 -19.91 4.83
C ARG A 487 -12.50 -20.84 5.63
N GLU A 488 -11.20 -20.69 5.46
CA GLU A 488 -10.18 -21.50 6.15
C GLU A 488 -10.18 -21.33 7.68
N ALA A 489 -10.75 -20.23 8.21
CA ALA A 489 -10.95 -20.06 9.65
C ALA A 489 -12.01 -21.03 10.24
N GLY A 490 -12.93 -21.51 9.40
CA GLY A 490 -13.94 -22.49 9.77
C GLY A 490 -15.29 -21.89 10.20
N GLU A 491 -16.38 -22.60 9.84
CA GLU A 491 -17.76 -22.19 10.13
C GLU A 491 -18.03 -22.03 11.64
N ALA A 492 -17.44 -22.90 12.47
CA ALA A 492 -17.65 -22.86 13.92
C ALA A 492 -17.16 -21.53 14.54
N ILE A 493 -16.05 -20.97 14.07
CA ILE A 493 -15.56 -19.66 14.49
C ILE A 493 -16.53 -18.54 14.05
N ALA A 494 -17.00 -18.60 12.81
CA ALA A 494 -17.97 -17.63 12.30
C ALA A 494 -19.28 -17.64 13.10
N GLU A 495 -19.79 -18.82 13.48
CA GLU A 495 -20.99 -18.97 14.32
C GLU A 495 -20.78 -18.39 15.73
N GLN A 496 -19.63 -18.61 16.35
CA GLN A 496 -19.30 -18.04 17.65
C GLN A 496 -19.22 -16.51 17.58
N LEU A 497 -18.59 -15.97 16.53
CA LEU A 497 -18.55 -14.51 16.30
C LEU A 497 -19.97 -13.92 16.10
N ARG A 498 -20.86 -14.61 15.38
CA ARG A 498 -22.28 -14.23 15.26
C ARG A 498 -22.99 -14.23 16.62
N ALA A 499 -22.70 -15.21 17.50
CA ALA A 499 -23.24 -15.28 18.85
C ALA A 499 -22.73 -14.12 19.76
N MET A 500 -21.54 -13.59 19.48
CA MET A 500 -21.02 -12.36 20.11
C MET A 500 -21.66 -11.09 19.55
N GLY A 501 -22.48 -11.19 18.49
CA GLY A 501 -23.24 -10.08 17.90
C GLY A 501 -22.61 -9.45 16.65
N HIS A 502 -21.59 -10.06 16.08
CA HIS A 502 -21.06 -9.66 14.77
C HIS A 502 -21.95 -10.15 13.62
N GLU A 503 -21.96 -9.40 12.53
CA GLU A 503 -22.55 -9.79 11.25
C GLU A 503 -21.43 -10.40 10.38
N VAL A 504 -21.29 -11.73 10.38
CA VAL A 504 -20.15 -12.41 9.76
C VAL A 504 -20.51 -13.00 8.41
N GLU A 505 -19.78 -12.59 7.38
CA GLU A 505 -19.76 -13.18 6.04
C GLU A 505 -18.50 -14.05 5.87
N ILE A 506 -18.68 -15.29 5.43
CA ILE A 506 -17.56 -16.15 5.05
C ILE A 506 -17.28 -15.94 3.57
N VAL A 507 -16.03 -15.65 3.23
CA VAL A 507 -15.62 -15.34 1.86
C VAL A 507 -14.70 -16.42 1.29
N ASP A 508 -14.91 -16.76 0.01
CA ASP A 508 -14.05 -17.64 -0.78
C ASP A 508 -13.05 -16.84 -1.61
N ASP A 509 -13.44 -15.65 -2.08
CA ASP A 509 -12.54 -14.74 -2.79
C ASP A 509 -11.71 -13.92 -1.80
N ARG A 510 -10.46 -14.33 -1.63
CA ARG A 510 -9.50 -13.70 -0.71
C ARG A 510 -8.83 -12.43 -1.25
N THR A 511 -9.23 -11.95 -2.41
CA THR A 511 -8.60 -10.78 -3.09
C THR A 511 -8.62 -9.52 -2.22
N ALA A 512 -9.67 -9.32 -1.40
CA ALA A 512 -9.83 -8.17 -0.51
C ALA A 512 -9.13 -8.33 0.86
N MET A 513 -8.61 -9.54 1.19
CA MET A 513 -8.04 -9.85 2.51
C MET A 513 -6.59 -9.35 2.70
N GLY A 514 -6.15 -8.44 1.87
CA GLY A 514 -4.80 -7.88 1.92
C GLY A 514 -3.73 -8.83 1.39
N ARG A 515 -2.55 -8.27 1.08
CA ARG A 515 -1.42 -9.02 0.55
C ARG A 515 -0.15 -8.53 1.23
N GLY A 516 0.58 -9.39 1.91
CA GLY A 516 1.69 -9.04 2.78
C GLY A 516 3.01 -9.69 2.43
N GLU A 517 4.08 -9.04 2.87
CA GLU A 517 5.44 -9.56 2.81
C GLU A 517 6.13 -9.31 4.15
N ILE A 518 6.97 -10.22 4.58
CA ILE A 518 7.69 -10.13 5.86
C ILE A 518 9.14 -10.56 5.67
N ILE A 519 10.08 -9.78 6.21
CA ILE A 519 11.47 -10.21 6.42
C ILE A 519 11.76 -10.14 7.92
N ARG A 520 12.44 -11.13 8.47
CA ARG A 520 12.92 -11.19 9.85
C ARG A 520 14.42 -11.52 9.87
N LYS A 521 15.20 -10.73 10.58
CA LYS A 521 16.60 -11.02 10.87
C LYS A 521 16.68 -12.02 12.03
N CYS A 522 17.29 -13.16 11.81
CA CYS A 522 17.57 -14.17 12.83
C CYS A 522 18.80 -13.77 13.66
N GLU A 523 18.96 -14.36 14.85
CA GLU A 523 20.10 -14.10 15.74
C GLU A 523 21.48 -14.37 15.10
N ASN A 524 21.56 -15.31 14.17
CA ASN A 524 22.77 -15.65 13.43
C ASN A 524 23.02 -14.74 12.21
N GLY A 525 22.22 -13.68 12.03
CA GLY A 525 22.33 -12.75 10.90
C GLY A 525 21.69 -13.22 9.59
N VAL A 526 21.11 -14.42 9.55
CA VAL A 526 20.34 -14.93 8.40
C VAL A 526 18.97 -14.27 8.38
N TYR A 527 18.42 -14.03 7.21
CA TYR A 527 17.05 -13.55 7.03
C TYR A 527 16.09 -14.72 6.83
N ALA A 528 14.92 -14.66 7.49
CA ALA A 528 13.77 -15.52 7.26
C ALA A 528 12.67 -14.67 6.62
N ALA A 529 12.16 -15.07 5.45
CA ALA A 529 11.19 -14.29 4.71
C ALA A 529 9.99 -15.11 4.28
N GLY A 530 8.82 -14.45 4.22
CA GLY A 530 7.57 -14.99 3.73
C GLY A 530 6.93 -14.07 2.70
N THR A 531 6.13 -14.65 1.80
CA THR A 531 5.39 -13.96 0.75
C THR A 531 3.93 -14.38 0.73
N GLU A 532 3.07 -13.48 0.31
CA GLU A 532 1.61 -13.61 0.34
C GLU A 532 1.06 -14.71 -0.59
N PRO A 533 0.27 -15.65 -0.07
CA PRO A 533 -0.40 -16.66 -0.92
C PRO A 533 -1.60 -16.10 -1.73
N ARG A 534 -2.08 -14.89 -1.40
CA ARG A 534 -3.24 -14.24 -2.05
C ARG A 534 -2.86 -13.42 -3.27
N CYS A 535 -1.59 -13.41 -3.68
CA CYS A 535 -1.09 -12.74 -4.89
C CYS A 535 -0.07 -13.62 -5.64
N ASP A 536 0.54 -13.06 -6.68
CA ASP A 536 1.58 -13.73 -7.47
C ASP A 536 2.97 -13.64 -6.81
N GLY A 537 3.06 -13.15 -5.56
CA GLY A 537 4.26 -12.80 -4.84
C GLY A 537 5.32 -13.88 -4.72
N THR A 538 6.55 -13.44 -4.53
CA THR A 538 7.69 -14.33 -4.30
C THR A 538 8.72 -13.69 -3.37
N VAL A 539 9.51 -14.57 -2.72
CA VAL A 539 10.75 -14.23 -2.05
C VAL A 539 11.90 -14.57 -2.99
N ALA A 540 12.64 -13.56 -3.44
CA ALA A 540 13.89 -13.74 -4.16
C ALA A 540 15.06 -13.58 -3.17
N SER A 541 15.96 -14.56 -3.11
CA SER A 541 16.95 -14.69 -2.03
C SER A 541 18.32 -15.08 -2.55
N TRP A 542 19.38 -14.70 -1.80
CA TRP A 542 20.77 -14.95 -2.12
C TRP A 542 21.64 -15.23 -0.88
#